data_85ecc38bab55a6d7055e2b1a03368249
#
_entry.id   85ecc38bab55a6d7055e2b1a03368249
#
_cell.length_a   1.000
_cell.length_b   1.000
_cell.length_c   1.000
_cell.angle_alpha   90.00
_cell.angle_beta   90.00
_cell.angle_gamma   90.00
#
_symmetry.space_group_name_H-M   'P 1'
#
loop_
_entity.id
_entity.type
_entity.pdbx_description
1 polymer ?
#
loop_
_entity_poly.entity_id
_entity_poly.type
_entity_poly.pdbx_seq_one_letter_code
_entity_poly.pdbx_strand_id
1 'polypeptide(L)'
;MTGSGVVDKLLILQERDCSIRRINRELHDIPTRKEDIQSRLEEHRHALEAAKEDLKREQVKSNEIEVEIGAHREQINKYRTQQFSLKTNVEFRAMEKEIATVEGRISGLEDTDLGLMEVIEGAERTIRDKEQALREEDQAVKRDLVDMDKRSTNMQSELGALTGERGGLAEGIDPEWLKHYTRIFENKKDKAVVTIENGVCSGCHMKVPPQLAHNVRKEGAMVTCDYCGRLLCAAV
;
A
#
# COMPACT_ATOMS: atom_id res chain seq x y z
N MET A 1 17.20 -18.69 -47.74
CA MET A 1 17.37 -17.62 -46.73
C MET A 1 18.43 -18.11 -45.77
N THR A 2 19.51 -17.33 -45.64
CA THR A 2 20.70 -17.74 -44.86
C THR A 2 20.35 -17.82 -43.36
N GLY A 3 20.88 -18.77 -42.63
CA GLY A 3 20.57 -19.03 -41.20
C GLY A 3 20.90 -17.86 -40.27
N SER A 4 21.82 -16.99 -40.66
CA SER A 4 22.08 -15.71 -39.97
C SER A 4 20.82 -14.81 -39.93
N GLY A 5 20.11 -14.68 -41.04
CA GLY A 5 18.92 -13.85 -41.11
C GLY A 5 17.72 -14.35 -40.29
N VAL A 6 17.61 -15.66 -39.97
CA VAL A 6 16.55 -16.20 -39.13
C VAL A 6 16.85 -15.92 -37.65
N VAL A 7 18.10 -16.11 -37.23
CA VAL A 7 18.53 -15.82 -35.86
C VAL A 7 18.38 -14.34 -35.53
N ASP A 8 18.74 -13.45 -36.46
CA ASP A 8 18.57 -12.01 -36.28
C ASP A 8 17.10 -11.62 -36.11
N LYS A 9 16.19 -12.24 -36.91
CA LYS A 9 14.74 -12.06 -36.75
C LYS A 9 14.25 -12.57 -35.40
N LEU A 10 14.77 -13.71 -34.93
CA LEU A 10 14.43 -14.25 -33.59
C LEU A 10 14.93 -13.36 -32.45
N LEU A 11 16.09 -12.73 -32.60
CA LEU A 11 16.58 -11.75 -31.61
C LEU A 11 15.67 -10.53 -31.52
N ILE A 12 15.27 -9.97 -32.68
CA ILE A 12 14.32 -8.84 -32.73
C ILE A 12 12.97 -9.27 -32.11
N LEU A 13 12.46 -10.45 -32.46
CA LEU A 13 11.24 -11.02 -31.90
C LEU A 13 11.35 -11.14 -30.36
N GLN A 14 12.49 -11.63 -29.87
CA GLN A 14 12.76 -11.76 -28.44
C GLN A 14 12.74 -10.42 -27.71
N GLU A 15 13.27 -9.36 -28.29
CA GLU A 15 13.20 -8.02 -27.70
C GLU A 15 11.75 -7.56 -27.51
N ARG A 16 10.90 -7.82 -28.52
CA ARG A 16 9.46 -7.53 -28.44
C ARG A 16 8.77 -8.40 -27.37
N ASP A 17 9.04 -9.70 -27.37
CA ASP A 17 8.49 -10.63 -26.38
C ASP A 17 8.94 -10.30 -24.95
N CYS A 18 10.18 -9.89 -24.76
CA CYS A 18 10.67 -9.41 -23.46
C CYS A 18 9.95 -8.12 -23.01
N SER A 19 9.73 -7.19 -23.93
CA SER A 19 9.00 -5.95 -23.65
C SER A 19 7.53 -6.22 -23.32
N ILE A 20 6.86 -7.06 -24.11
CA ILE A 20 5.48 -7.52 -23.86
C ILE A 20 5.37 -8.17 -22.48
N ARG A 21 6.30 -9.05 -22.15
CA ARG A 21 6.32 -9.73 -20.84
C ARG A 21 6.53 -8.75 -19.69
N ARG A 22 7.42 -7.77 -19.85
CA ARG A 22 7.64 -6.71 -18.85
C ARG A 22 6.35 -5.91 -18.62
N ILE A 23 5.72 -5.44 -19.69
CA ILE A 23 4.48 -4.65 -19.61
C ILE A 23 3.36 -5.46 -18.97
N ASN A 24 3.19 -6.73 -19.35
CA ASN A 24 2.17 -7.59 -18.74
C ASN A 24 2.37 -7.79 -17.23
N ARG A 25 3.62 -7.91 -16.76
CA ARG A 25 3.91 -7.98 -15.31
C ARG A 25 3.55 -6.66 -14.63
N GLU A 26 3.97 -5.53 -15.19
CA GLU A 26 3.65 -4.22 -14.62
C GLU A 26 2.14 -3.97 -14.60
N LEU A 27 1.40 -4.34 -15.65
CA LEU A 27 -0.06 -4.25 -15.68
C LEU A 27 -0.72 -5.18 -14.64
N HIS A 28 -0.15 -6.35 -14.41
CA HIS A 28 -0.62 -7.27 -13.38
C HIS A 28 -0.43 -6.74 -11.96
N ASP A 29 0.64 -5.97 -11.72
CA ASP A 29 0.95 -5.41 -10.41
C ASP A 29 0.15 -4.13 -10.09
N ILE A 30 -0.42 -3.46 -11.11
CA ILE A 30 -1.17 -2.20 -10.93
C ILE A 30 -2.34 -2.33 -9.96
N PRO A 31 -3.21 -3.37 -10.02
CA PRO A 31 -4.31 -3.51 -9.07
C PRO A 31 -3.83 -3.54 -7.61
N THR A 32 -2.84 -4.36 -7.31
CA THR A 32 -2.26 -4.47 -5.96
C THR A 32 -1.70 -3.12 -5.48
N ARG A 33 -0.99 -2.40 -6.34
CA ARG A 33 -0.50 -1.06 -6.00
C ARG A 33 -1.62 -0.05 -5.74
N LYS A 34 -2.75 -0.15 -6.45
CA LYS A 34 -3.93 0.68 -6.18
C LYS A 34 -4.58 0.35 -4.84
N GLU A 35 -4.64 -0.94 -4.49
CA GLU A 35 -5.12 -1.39 -3.18
C GLU A 35 -4.21 -0.87 -2.06
N ASP A 36 -2.89 -0.93 -2.22
CA ASP A 36 -1.93 -0.38 -1.26
C ASP A 36 -2.11 1.14 -1.07
N ILE A 37 -2.34 1.87 -2.17
CA ILE A 37 -2.60 3.32 -2.12
C ILE A 37 -3.92 3.61 -1.37
N GLN A 38 -4.97 2.83 -1.61
CA GLN A 38 -6.25 3.00 -0.92
C GLN A 38 -6.18 2.60 0.56
N SER A 39 -5.40 1.58 0.90
CA SER A 39 -5.18 1.12 2.28
C SER A 39 -4.62 2.23 3.17
N ARG A 40 -3.68 3.05 2.67
CA ARG A 40 -3.15 4.20 3.41
C ARG A 40 -4.24 5.20 3.80
N LEU A 41 -5.20 5.45 2.91
CA LEU A 41 -6.32 6.34 3.20
C LEU A 41 -7.22 5.78 4.30
N GLU A 42 -7.48 4.47 4.28
CA GLU A 42 -8.29 3.80 5.31
C GLU A 42 -7.60 3.83 6.69
N GLU A 43 -6.27 3.72 6.74
CA GLU A 43 -5.53 3.87 8.00
C GLU A 43 -5.74 5.26 8.64
N HIS A 44 -5.69 6.33 7.82
CA HIS A 44 -5.98 7.68 8.30
C HIS A 44 -7.43 7.84 8.77
N ARG A 45 -8.40 7.22 8.07
CA ARG A 45 -9.82 7.22 8.48
C ARG A 45 -10.02 6.51 9.81
N HIS A 46 -9.46 5.32 9.97
CA HIS A 46 -9.54 4.58 11.24
C HIS A 46 -8.90 5.34 12.39
N ALA A 47 -7.73 5.97 12.16
CA ALA A 47 -7.07 6.77 13.18
C ALA A 47 -7.89 8.01 13.58
N LEU A 48 -8.63 8.62 12.66
CA LEU A 48 -9.53 9.73 12.96
C LEU A 48 -10.75 9.27 13.76
N GLU A 49 -11.40 8.18 13.36
CA GLU A 49 -12.56 7.64 14.07
C GLU A 49 -12.19 7.19 15.48
N ALA A 50 -11.04 6.53 15.67
CA ALA A 50 -10.55 6.19 17.02
C ALA A 50 -10.37 7.43 17.90
N ALA A 51 -9.79 8.51 17.36
CA ALA A 51 -9.63 9.76 18.11
C ALA A 51 -10.97 10.41 18.48
N LYS A 52 -11.99 10.33 17.62
CA LYS A 52 -13.34 10.82 17.92
C LYS A 52 -14.04 10.00 18.98
N GLU A 53 -13.85 8.68 18.97
CA GLU A 53 -14.37 7.81 20.04
C GLU A 53 -13.71 8.09 21.38
N ASP A 54 -12.40 8.34 21.39
CA ASP A 54 -11.67 8.72 22.60
C ASP A 54 -12.21 10.04 23.15
N LEU A 55 -12.36 11.08 22.31
CA LEU A 55 -12.96 12.36 22.71
C LEU A 55 -14.35 12.17 23.31
N LYS A 56 -15.18 11.37 22.66
CA LYS A 56 -16.54 11.09 23.15
C LYS A 56 -16.54 10.44 24.53
N ARG A 57 -15.59 9.53 24.79
CA ARG A 57 -15.45 8.89 26.12
C ARG A 57 -15.08 9.90 27.19
N GLU A 58 -14.16 10.82 26.90
CA GLU A 58 -13.76 11.83 27.87
C GLU A 58 -14.90 12.85 28.11
N GLN A 59 -15.64 13.22 27.07
CA GLN A 59 -16.83 14.08 27.23
C GLN A 59 -17.93 13.44 28.08
N VAL A 60 -18.16 12.12 27.94
CA VAL A 60 -19.11 11.39 28.80
C VAL A 60 -18.68 11.44 30.26
N LYS A 61 -17.38 11.24 30.56
CA LYS A 61 -16.86 11.33 31.93
C LYS A 61 -17.03 12.73 32.52
N SER A 62 -16.73 13.78 31.75
CA SER A 62 -16.95 15.16 32.21
C SER A 62 -18.42 15.42 32.51
N ASN A 63 -19.33 15.02 31.63
CA ASN A 63 -20.77 15.15 31.87
C ASN A 63 -21.25 14.38 33.13
N GLU A 64 -20.68 13.18 33.37
CA GLU A 64 -21.01 12.42 34.59
C GLU A 64 -20.58 13.18 35.88
N ILE A 65 -19.39 13.77 35.85
CA ILE A 65 -18.89 14.61 36.96
C ILE A 65 -19.76 15.86 37.13
N GLU A 66 -20.14 16.54 36.06
CA GLU A 66 -21.03 17.72 36.16
C GLU A 66 -22.38 17.37 36.78
N VAL A 67 -22.95 16.21 36.39
CA VAL A 67 -24.19 15.70 36.99
C VAL A 67 -24.01 15.43 38.51
N GLU A 68 -22.88 14.83 38.91
CA GLU A 68 -22.57 14.56 40.31
C GLU A 68 -22.38 15.85 41.11
N ILE A 69 -21.68 16.84 40.58
CA ILE A 69 -21.56 18.18 41.16
C ILE A 69 -22.94 18.82 41.33
N GLY A 70 -23.81 18.71 40.33
CA GLY A 70 -25.19 19.20 40.37
C GLY A 70 -25.99 18.58 41.54
N ALA A 71 -25.89 17.26 41.69
CA ALA A 71 -26.55 16.55 42.79
C ALA A 71 -26.04 16.98 44.18
N HIS A 72 -24.74 17.15 44.32
CA HIS A 72 -24.14 17.64 45.57
C HIS A 72 -24.54 19.10 45.86
N ARG A 73 -24.65 19.97 44.88
CA ARG A 73 -25.16 21.34 45.04
C ARG A 73 -26.62 21.34 45.53
N GLU A 74 -27.46 20.47 44.98
CA GLU A 74 -28.82 20.30 45.46
C GLU A 74 -28.87 19.79 46.89
N GLN A 75 -27.98 18.86 47.27
CA GLN A 75 -27.85 18.35 48.63
C GLN A 75 -27.50 19.48 49.63
N ILE A 76 -26.55 20.33 49.27
CA ILE A 76 -26.20 21.51 50.08
C ILE A 76 -27.42 22.43 50.23
N ASN A 77 -28.18 22.70 49.19
CA ASN A 77 -29.38 23.52 49.27
C ASN A 77 -30.43 22.93 50.20
N LYS A 78 -30.62 21.60 50.20
CA LYS A 78 -31.49 20.90 51.16
C LYS A 78 -30.97 21.05 52.60
N TYR A 79 -29.68 20.87 52.83
CA TYR A 79 -29.07 21.04 54.15
C TYR A 79 -29.18 22.46 54.67
N ARG A 80 -28.97 23.49 53.84
CA ARG A 80 -29.16 24.91 54.19
C ARG A 80 -30.60 25.18 54.55
N THR A 81 -31.57 24.63 53.81
CA THR A 81 -33.00 24.79 54.13
C THR A 81 -33.35 24.13 55.46
N GLN A 82 -32.81 22.94 55.73
CA GLN A 82 -33.03 22.27 57.04
C GLN A 82 -32.38 23.00 58.19
N GLN A 83 -31.21 23.64 57.97
CA GLN A 83 -30.48 24.41 58.97
C GLN A 83 -31.32 25.56 59.58
N PHE A 84 -32.20 26.17 58.80
CA PHE A 84 -33.11 27.22 59.29
C PHE A 84 -34.16 26.67 60.29
N SER A 85 -34.43 25.41 60.33
CA SER A 85 -35.42 24.79 61.23
C SER A 85 -34.81 24.25 62.53
N LEU A 86 -33.47 24.27 62.65
CA LEU A 86 -32.76 23.71 63.83
C LEU A 86 -32.90 24.63 65.05
N LYS A 87 -33.06 24.04 66.19
CA LYS A 87 -33.29 24.79 67.43
C LYS A 87 -32.08 24.82 68.39
N THR A 88 -31.08 23.99 68.13
CA THR A 88 -29.90 23.90 69.02
C THR A 88 -28.60 24.27 68.25
N ASN A 89 -27.68 24.94 69.00
CA ASN A 89 -26.35 25.26 68.41
C ASN A 89 -25.51 24.00 68.03
N VAL A 90 -25.78 22.88 68.72
CA VAL A 90 -25.06 21.62 68.45
C VAL A 90 -25.47 21.04 67.08
N GLU A 91 -26.77 20.98 66.80
CA GLU A 91 -27.32 20.53 65.56
C GLU A 91 -26.89 21.46 64.39
N PHE A 92 -26.88 22.77 64.60
CA PHE A 92 -26.45 23.76 63.66
C PHE A 92 -24.99 23.52 63.25
N ARG A 93 -24.07 23.37 64.24
CA ARG A 93 -22.64 23.07 63.94
C ARG A 93 -22.42 21.71 63.28
N ALA A 94 -23.25 20.73 63.60
CA ALA A 94 -23.20 19.43 62.92
C ALA A 94 -23.55 19.57 61.40
N MET A 95 -24.62 20.33 61.12
CA MET A 95 -25.03 20.57 59.74
C MET A 95 -24.00 21.41 58.95
N GLU A 96 -23.34 22.39 59.59
CA GLU A 96 -22.23 23.12 58.97
C GLU A 96 -21.06 22.18 58.55
N LYS A 97 -20.73 21.20 59.39
CA LYS A 97 -19.70 20.21 59.08
C LYS A 97 -20.10 19.32 57.88
N GLU A 98 -21.37 18.91 57.82
CA GLU A 98 -21.90 18.14 56.71
C GLU A 98 -21.84 18.95 55.40
N ILE A 99 -22.27 20.22 55.43
CA ILE A 99 -22.17 21.14 54.29
C ILE A 99 -20.71 21.27 53.84
N ALA A 100 -19.79 21.57 54.77
CA ALA A 100 -18.37 21.71 54.44
C ALA A 100 -17.76 20.43 53.83
N THR A 101 -18.23 19.26 54.31
CA THR A 101 -17.80 17.96 53.74
C THR A 101 -18.26 17.79 52.28
N VAL A 102 -19.49 18.16 51.98
CA VAL A 102 -20.03 18.09 50.62
C VAL A 102 -19.36 19.15 49.71
N GLU A 103 -19.14 20.37 50.25
CA GLU A 103 -18.39 21.41 49.51
C GLU A 103 -16.95 20.96 49.14
N GLY A 104 -16.27 20.26 50.08
CA GLY A 104 -14.97 19.66 49.80
C GLY A 104 -15.01 18.58 48.69
N ARG A 105 -16.09 17.79 48.63
CA ARG A 105 -16.29 16.82 47.54
C ARG A 105 -16.49 17.52 46.22
N ILE A 106 -17.31 18.57 46.17
CA ILE A 106 -17.52 19.37 44.96
C ILE A 106 -16.20 19.93 44.47
N SER A 107 -15.38 20.52 45.35
CA SER A 107 -14.07 21.04 44.94
C SER A 107 -13.16 19.98 44.33
N GLY A 108 -13.12 18.75 44.89
CA GLY A 108 -12.36 17.66 44.32
C GLY A 108 -12.88 17.17 42.95
N LEU A 109 -14.21 17.21 42.74
CA LEU A 109 -14.82 16.91 41.43
C LEU A 109 -14.56 18.00 40.43
N GLU A 110 -14.64 19.27 40.81
CA GLU A 110 -14.34 20.42 39.97
C GLU A 110 -12.85 20.39 39.50
N ASP A 111 -11.92 20.05 40.37
CA ASP A 111 -10.50 19.87 40.02
C ASP A 111 -10.32 18.74 39.00
N THR A 112 -11.08 17.64 39.16
CA THR A 112 -11.05 16.50 38.25
C THR A 112 -11.62 16.87 36.89
N ASP A 113 -12.73 17.62 36.88
CA ASP A 113 -13.36 18.08 35.61
C ASP A 113 -12.47 19.06 34.85
N LEU A 114 -11.78 19.97 35.55
CA LEU A 114 -10.77 20.84 34.93
C LEU A 114 -9.66 20.02 34.25
N GLY A 115 -9.17 18.97 34.90
CA GLY A 115 -8.20 18.06 34.26
C GLY A 115 -8.76 17.35 33.01
N LEU A 116 -10.03 16.95 33.04
CA LEU A 116 -10.69 16.35 31.88
C LEU A 116 -10.89 17.37 30.74
N MET A 117 -11.22 18.61 31.05
CA MET A 117 -11.34 19.67 30.06
C MET A 117 -10.02 19.88 29.28
N GLU A 118 -8.87 19.87 29.97
CA GLU A 118 -7.56 19.94 29.31
C GLU A 118 -7.32 18.74 28.36
N VAL A 119 -7.71 17.54 28.77
CA VAL A 119 -7.63 16.33 27.93
C VAL A 119 -8.55 16.43 26.73
N ILE A 120 -9.78 16.93 26.91
CA ILE A 120 -10.76 17.15 25.85
C ILE A 120 -10.23 18.16 24.82
N GLU A 121 -9.68 19.29 25.26
CA GLU A 121 -9.07 20.28 24.36
C GLU A 121 -7.88 19.69 23.57
N GLY A 122 -7.06 18.86 24.22
CA GLY A 122 -5.96 18.16 23.59
C GLY A 122 -6.45 17.15 22.52
N ALA A 123 -7.51 16.40 22.84
CA ALA A 123 -8.14 15.46 21.91
C ALA A 123 -8.76 16.18 20.70
N GLU A 124 -9.41 17.33 20.91
CA GLU A 124 -9.95 18.14 19.82
C GLU A 124 -8.87 18.69 18.88
N ARG A 125 -7.72 19.11 19.43
CA ARG A 125 -6.56 19.49 18.60
C ARG A 125 -6.07 18.31 17.76
N THR A 126 -5.92 17.16 18.39
CA THR A 126 -5.51 15.90 17.71
C THR A 126 -6.47 15.53 16.59
N ILE A 127 -7.79 15.68 16.79
CA ILE A 127 -8.80 15.43 15.76
C ILE A 127 -8.62 16.40 14.59
N ARG A 128 -8.44 17.69 14.84
CA ARG A 128 -8.18 18.68 13.77
C ARG A 128 -6.95 18.34 12.94
N ASP A 129 -5.86 17.94 13.59
CA ASP A 129 -4.63 17.56 12.91
C ASP A 129 -4.84 16.29 12.06
N LYS A 130 -5.55 15.28 12.58
CA LYS A 130 -5.91 14.06 11.85
C LYS A 130 -6.86 14.34 10.67
N GLU A 131 -7.80 15.25 10.82
CA GLU A 131 -8.69 15.67 9.73
C GLU A 131 -7.94 16.39 8.60
N GLN A 132 -6.94 17.18 8.96
CA GLN A 132 -6.07 17.81 7.97
C GLN A 132 -5.21 16.76 7.25
N ALA A 133 -4.57 15.86 7.99
CA ALA A 133 -3.76 14.79 7.42
C ALA A 133 -4.60 13.89 6.48
N LEU A 134 -5.84 13.55 6.88
CA LEU A 134 -6.75 12.78 6.03
C LEU A 134 -7.09 13.52 4.73
N ARG A 135 -7.32 14.84 4.78
CA ARG A 135 -7.59 15.64 3.58
C ARG A 135 -6.39 15.69 2.64
N GLU A 136 -5.18 15.82 3.19
CA GLU A 136 -3.95 15.85 2.41
C GLU A 136 -3.70 14.48 1.75
N GLU A 137 -3.88 13.38 2.50
CA GLU A 137 -3.74 12.02 1.97
C GLU A 137 -4.81 11.70 0.92
N ASP A 138 -6.07 12.10 1.12
CA ASP A 138 -7.14 11.92 0.13
C ASP A 138 -6.79 12.59 -1.22
N GLN A 139 -6.20 13.79 -1.17
CA GLN A 139 -5.74 14.47 -2.38
C GLN A 139 -4.53 13.79 -3.01
N ALA A 140 -3.61 13.26 -2.21
CA ALA A 140 -2.45 12.51 -2.70
C ALA A 140 -2.90 11.20 -3.36
N VAL A 141 -3.75 10.42 -2.69
CA VAL A 141 -4.33 9.17 -3.20
C VAL A 141 -5.07 9.39 -4.52
N LYS A 142 -5.88 10.44 -4.62
CA LYS A 142 -6.58 10.77 -5.88
C LYS A 142 -5.62 11.04 -7.04
N ARG A 143 -4.54 11.78 -6.78
CA ARG A 143 -3.51 12.03 -7.79
C ARG A 143 -2.80 10.74 -8.21
N ASP A 144 -2.36 9.95 -7.22
CA ASP A 144 -1.67 8.69 -7.45
C ASP A 144 -2.53 7.71 -8.27
N LEU A 145 -3.82 7.59 -7.96
CA LEU A 145 -4.76 6.73 -8.71
C LEU A 145 -4.93 7.20 -10.15
N VAL A 146 -5.08 8.51 -10.38
CA VAL A 146 -5.18 9.08 -11.74
C VAL A 146 -3.89 8.81 -12.54
N ASP A 147 -2.73 8.94 -11.91
CA ASP A 147 -1.46 8.69 -12.59
C ASP A 147 -1.25 7.19 -12.87
N MET A 148 -1.69 6.31 -11.97
CA MET A 148 -1.72 4.86 -12.21
C MET A 148 -2.66 4.49 -13.36
N ASP A 149 -3.82 5.13 -13.47
CA ASP A 149 -4.76 4.90 -14.58
C ASP A 149 -4.16 5.33 -15.93
N LYS A 150 -3.56 6.52 -15.98
CA LYS A 150 -2.85 6.99 -17.18
C LYS A 150 -1.72 6.05 -17.57
N ARG A 151 -0.91 5.63 -16.59
CA ARG A 151 0.18 4.67 -16.83
C ARG A 151 -0.37 3.36 -17.39
N SER A 152 -1.43 2.81 -16.78
CA SER A 152 -2.10 1.59 -17.25
C SER A 152 -2.57 1.72 -18.71
N THR A 153 -3.24 2.82 -19.04
CA THR A 153 -3.75 3.09 -20.40
C THR A 153 -2.60 3.18 -21.41
N ASN A 154 -1.52 3.90 -21.08
CA ASN A 154 -0.35 4.02 -21.94
C ASN A 154 0.32 2.66 -22.18
N MET A 155 0.47 1.87 -21.13
CA MET A 155 1.05 0.53 -21.20
C MET A 155 0.17 -0.44 -22.01
N GLN A 156 -1.16 -0.35 -21.91
CA GLN A 156 -2.08 -1.14 -22.73
C GLN A 156 -1.96 -0.77 -24.22
N SER A 157 -1.83 0.52 -24.53
CA SER A 157 -1.61 0.98 -25.91
C SER A 157 -0.26 0.49 -26.47
N GLU A 158 0.82 0.59 -25.66
CA GLU A 158 2.14 0.09 -26.02
C GLU A 158 2.12 -1.43 -26.24
N LEU A 159 1.43 -2.16 -25.35
CA LEU A 159 1.24 -3.61 -25.47
C LEU A 159 0.54 -3.99 -26.77
N GLY A 160 -0.50 -3.26 -27.15
CA GLY A 160 -1.21 -3.46 -28.41
C GLY A 160 -0.29 -3.27 -29.63
N ALA A 161 0.50 -2.20 -29.65
CA ALA A 161 1.45 -1.92 -30.71
C ALA A 161 2.54 -3.01 -30.82
N LEU A 162 3.17 -3.36 -29.68
CA LEU A 162 4.21 -4.39 -29.64
C LEU A 162 3.68 -5.78 -30.04
N THR A 163 2.43 -6.10 -29.68
CA THR A 163 1.78 -7.35 -30.09
C THR A 163 1.54 -7.40 -31.57
N GLY A 164 1.13 -6.29 -32.19
CA GLY A 164 1.00 -6.16 -33.65
C GLY A 164 2.34 -6.31 -34.35
N GLU A 165 3.40 -5.61 -33.91
CA GLU A 165 4.76 -5.73 -34.46
C GLU A 165 5.27 -7.17 -34.33
N ARG A 166 5.06 -7.82 -33.18
CA ARG A 166 5.41 -9.23 -32.94
C ARG A 166 4.74 -10.15 -33.95
N GLY A 167 3.45 -9.92 -34.25
CA GLY A 167 2.71 -10.71 -35.25
C GLY A 167 3.36 -10.64 -36.62
N GLY A 168 3.63 -9.42 -37.12
CA GLY A 168 4.28 -9.22 -38.38
C GLY A 168 5.71 -9.80 -38.46
N LEU A 169 6.48 -9.71 -37.38
CA LEU A 169 7.81 -10.33 -37.30
C LEU A 169 7.72 -11.87 -37.35
N ALA A 170 6.73 -12.46 -36.66
CA ALA A 170 6.54 -13.90 -36.62
C ALA A 170 6.19 -14.52 -37.98
N GLU A 171 5.39 -13.82 -38.81
CA GLU A 171 5.06 -14.25 -40.18
C GLU A 171 6.30 -14.41 -41.09
N GLY A 172 7.33 -13.63 -40.80
CA GLY A 172 8.60 -13.70 -41.54
C GLY A 172 9.60 -14.73 -41.06
N ILE A 173 9.24 -15.58 -40.08
CA ILE A 173 10.10 -16.62 -39.50
C ILE A 173 9.58 -18.01 -39.89
N ASP A 174 10.48 -18.94 -40.16
CA ASP A 174 10.12 -20.34 -40.41
C ASP A 174 9.33 -20.94 -39.23
N PRO A 175 8.19 -21.63 -39.46
CA PRO A 175 7.31 -22.15 -38.41
C PRO A 175 8.02 -23.10 -37.42
N GLU A 176 8.99 -23.89 -37.85
CA GLU A 176 9.75 -24.79 -36.99
C GLU A 176 10.64 -24.01 -35.99
N TRP A 177 11.32 -22.97 -36.51
CA TRP A 177 12.13 -22.09 -35.68
C TRP A 177 11.28 -21.31 -34.67
N LEU A 178 10.14 -20.77 -35.11
CA LEU A 178 9.21 -20.05 -34.27
C LEU A 178 8.65 -20.94 -33.15
N LYS A 179 8.26 -22.18 -33.46
CA LYS A 179 7.78 -23.17 -32.50
C LYS A 179 8.83 -23.50 -31.44
N HIS A 180 10.07 -23.73 -31.87
CA HIS A 180 11.18 -23.98 -30.94
C HIS A 180 11.47 -22.78 -30.04
N TYR A 181 11.53 -21.61 -30.62
CA TYR A 181 11.72 -20.35 -29.91
C TYR A 181 10.64 -20.13 -28.85
N THR A 182 9.36 -20.20 -29.23
CA THR A 182 8.23 -19.96 -28.35
C THR A 182 8.25 -20.91 -27.15
N ARG A 183 8.46 -22.20 -27.39
CA ARG A 183 8.56 -23.20 -26.31
C ARG A 183 9.68 -22.87 -25.32
N ILE A 184 10.85 -22.45 -25.80
CA ILE A 184 11.97 -22.10 -24.93
C ILE A 184 11.67 -20.81 -24.18
N PHE A 185 11.14 -19.79 -24.84
CA PHE A 185 10.83 -18.50 -24.26
C PHE A 185 9.79 -18.59 -23.15
N GLU A 186 8.75 -19.40 -23.32
CA GLU A 186 7.73 -19.64 -22.28
C GLU A 186 8.31 -20.34 -21.06
N ASN A 187 9.15 -21.38 -21.28
CA ASN A 187 9.72 -22.19 -20.20
C ASN A 187 10.81 -21.44 -19.40
N LYS A 188 11.61 -20.60 -20.05
CA LYS A 188 12.77 -19.95 -19.40
C LYS A 188 12.46 -18.60 -18.77
N LYS A 189 11.32 -18.01 -19.08
CA LYS A 189 10.81 -16.74 -18.52
C LYS A 189 11.72 -15.51 -18.72
N ASP A 190 12.86 -15.65 -19.42
CA ASP A 190 13.81 -14.58 -19.74
C ASP A 190 14.12 -14.50 -21.22
N LYS A 191 15.15 -15.20 -21.68
CA LYS A 191 15.62 -15.24 -23.07
C LYS A 191 15.60 -16.65 -23.62
N ALA A 192 15.15 -16.82 -24.87
CA ALA A 192 15.18 -18.07 -25.59
C ALA A 192 16.43 -18.18 -26.48
N VAL A 193 16.86 -17.07 -27.07
CA VAL A 193 18.08 -16.96 -27.88
C VAL A 193 19.15 -16.25 -27.06
N VAL A 194 20.34 -16.83 -27.00
CA VAL A 194 21.46 -16.32 -26.19
C VAL A 194 22.77 -16.44 -26.96
N THR A 195 23.72 -15.57 -26.68
CA THR A 195 25.04 -15.55 -27.30
C THR A 195 26.00 -16.54 -26.63
N ILE A 196 27.04 -16.92 -27.38
CA ILE A 196 28.22 -17.57 -26.81
C ILE A 196 29.29 -16.51 -26.62
N GLU A 197 29.66 -16.24 -25.36
CA GLU A 197 30.71 -15.28 -24.98
C GLU A 197 31.86 -16.01 -24.29
N ASN A 198 33.09 -15.88 -24.85
CA ASN A 198 34.27 -16.56 -24.33
C ASN A 198 34.12 -18.09 -24.13
N GLY A 199 33.36 -18.73 -25.01
CA GLY A 199 33.09 -20.17 -24.92
C GLY A 199 32.07 -20.56 -23.84
N VAL A 200 31.30 -19.61 -23.32
CA VAL A 200 30.28 -19.78 -22.30
C VAL A 200 28.93 -19.34 -22.84
N CYS A 201 27.87 -20.07 -22.50
CA CYS A 201 26.49 -19.71 -22.80
C CYS A 201 26.07 -18.52 -21.93
N SER A 202 25.71 -17.37 -22.52
CA SER A 202 25.29 -16.18 -21.76
C SER A 202 23.96 -16.34 -20.99
N GLY A 203 23.23 -17.44 -21.22
CA GLY A 203 21.97 -17.72 -20.53
C GLY A 203 22.06 -18.62 -19.31
N CYS A 204 23.02 -19.54 -19.24
CA CYS A 204 23.20 -20.44 -18.08
C CYS A 204 24.64 -20.43 -17.55
N HIS A 205 25.54 -19.70 -18.18
CA HIS A 205 26.95 -19.53 -17.79
C HIS A 205 27.78 -20.84 -17.75
N MET A 206 27.31 -21.88 -18.43
CA MET A 206 28.03 -23.15 -18.59
C MET A 206 28.93 -23.09 -19.82
N LYS A 207 30.10 -23.77 -19.77
CA LYS A 207 30.99 -23.90 -20.91
C LYS A 207 30.31 -24.63 -22.04
N VAL A 208 30.39 -24.06 -23.24
CA VAL A 208 29.86 -24.66 -24.48
C VAL A 208 30.98 -25.49 -25.12
N PRO A 209 30.70 -26.76 -25.50
CA PRO A 209 31.68 -27.59 -26.21
C PRO A 209 32.17 -26.87 -27.48
N PRO A 210 33.47 -26.96 -27.81
CA PRO A 210 34.01 -26.24 -29.01
C PRO A 210 33.31 -26.63 -30.30
N GLN A 211 32.84 -27.87 -30.39
CA GLN A 211 32.11 -28.38 -31.56
C GLN A 211 30.75 -27.69 -31.74
N LEU A 212 30.02 -27.45 -30.63
CA LEU A 212 28.77 -26.66 -30.62
C LEU A 212 29.03 -25.23 -31.00
N ALA A 213 30.05 -24.59 -30.41
CA ALA A 213 30.45 -23.22 -30.75
C ALA A 213 30.84 -23.06 -32.24
N HIS A 214 31.46 -24.07 -32.86
CA HIS A 214 31.74 -24.13 -34.27
C HIS A 214 30.45 -24.25 -35.10
N ASN A 215 29.53 -25.12 -34.69
CA ASN A 215 28.26 -25.31 -35.40
C ASN A 215 27.34 -24.08 -35.40
N VAL A 216 27.36 -23.27 -34.35
CA VAL A 216 26.61 -21.99 -34.27
C VAL A 216 27.04 -21.02 -35.36
N ARG A 217 28.31 -21.10 -35.85
CA ARG A 217 28.82 -20.25 -36.91
C ARG A 217 28.45 -20.76 -38.33
N LYS A 218 27.93 -21.99 -38.43
CA LYS A 218 27.44 -22.53 -39.70
C LYS A 218 26.05 -21.99 -39.98
N GLU A 219 25.87 -21.47 -41.16
CA GLU A 219 24.59 -20.94 -41.61
C GLU A 219 23.50 -22.04 -41.61
N GLY A 220 22.30 -21.71 -41.10
CA GLY A 220 21.12 -22.57 -41.18
C GLY A 220 21.00 -23.63 -40.10
N ALA A 221 21.94 -23.74 -39.14
CA ALA A 221 21.86 -24.74 -38.07
C ALA A 221 21.13 -24.18 -36.84
N MET A 222 20.08 -24.89 -36.42
CA MET A 222 19.42 -24.64 -35.13
C MET A 222 20.24 -25.30 -34.04
N VAL A 223 21.05 -24.56 -33.32
CA VAL A 223 21.93 -25.06 -32.28
C VAL A 223 21.38 -24.68 -30.92
N THR A 224 21.24 -25.65 -30.02
CA THR A 224 20.77 -25.45 -28.64
C THR A 224 21.88 -25.72 -27.63
N CYS A 225 21.83 -25.05 -26.51
CA CYS A 225 22.72 -25.32 -25.39
C CYS A 225 22.35 -26.65 -24.70
N ASP A 226 23.27 -27.60 -24.59
CA ASP A 226 23.04 -28.92 -23.98
C ASP A 226 22.62 -28.84 -22.50
N TYR A 227 23.00 -27.76 -21.80
CA TYR A 227 22.70 -27.59 -20.38
C TYR A 227 21.34 -26.91 -20.12
N CYS A 228 21.00 -25.87 -20.89
CA CYS A 228 19.80 -25.07 -20.61
C CYS A 228 18.75 -25.12 -21.72
N GLY A 229 19.08 -25.70 -22.89
CA GLY A 229 18.17 -25.85 -24.02
C GLY A 229 17.84 -24.54 -24.77
N ARG A 230 18.48 -23.42 -24.44
CA ARG A 230 18.31 -22.16 -25.17
C ARG A 230 18.97 -22.24 -26.55
N LEU A 231 18.41 -21.52 -27.51
CA LEU A 231 19.02 -21.34 -28.83
C LEU A 231 20.30 -20.53 -28.70
N LEU A 232 21.37 -21.02 -29.31
CA LEU A 232 22.68 -20.37 -29.29
C LEU A 232 22.88 -19.58 -30.58
N CYS A 233 23.40 -18.36 -30.44
CA CYS A 233 23.87 -17.57 -31.58
C CYS A 233 25.33 -17.13 -31.37
N ALA A 234 26.00 -16.82 -32.47
CA ALA A 234 27.34 -16.21 -32.39
C ALA A 234 27.20 -14.79 -31.87
N ALA A 235 28.17 -14.34 -31.05
CA ALA A 235 28.29 -12.93 -30.73
C ALA A 235 28.59 -12.17 -32.04
N VAL A 236 27.85 -11.07 -32.29
CA VAL A 236 28.09 -10.16 -33.42
C VAL A 236 29.33 -9.36 -33.17
#